data_cd8e09146491a813ef9f845006fd9a60
#
_entry.id   cd8e09146491a813ef9f845006fd9a60
#
_cell.length_a   1.000
_cell.length_b   1.000
_cell.length_c   1.000
_cell.angle_alpha   90.00
_cell.angle_beta   90.00
_cell.angle_gamma   90.00
#
_symmetry.space_group_name_H-M   'P 1'
#
loop_
_entity.id
_entity.type
_entity.pdbx_description
1 polymer ?
#
loop_
_entity_poly.entity_id
_entity_poly.type
_entity_poly.pdbx_seq_one_letter_code
_entity_poly.pdbx_strand_id
1 'polypeptide(L)'
;MPNILNILKKTVFSKEPFGLLILLAIAMPIAFSTWVALLNNFVIDVSSFSGVEIGWLQSVREIPGFLAVCVIFILFFISEQRLAYISLALLALAVAVTALFPEFKGLIITTLISSIGFHYYETVNQSLQLQWLKKETAPSSIGWIVAAGSGSAFFVYIAIIILWLNLNFSYFFIYLIAGLLC
;
A
#
# COMPACT_ATOMS: atom_id res chain seq x y z
N MET A 1 7.85 -25.43 -22.72
CA MET A 1 7.74 -24.25 -21.85
C MET A 1 6.73 -24.54 -20.75
N PRO A 2 7.06 -24.50 -19.48
CA PRO A 2 6.08 -24.68 -18.44
C PRO A 2 5.03 -23.58 -18.52
N ASN A 3 3.76 -23.97 -18.37
CA ASN A 3 2.62 -23.06 -18.49
C ASN A 3 2.68 -22.03 -17.37
N ILE A 4 2.82 -20.73 -17.69
CA ILE A 4 2.94 -19.60 -16.77
C ILE A 4 1.83 -19.63 -15.71
N LEU A 5 0.60 -20.01 -16.12
CA LEU A 5 -0.54 -20.19 -15.19
C LEU A 5 -0.30 -21.27 -14.13
N ASN A 6 0.39 -22.35 -14.47
CA ASN A 6 0.72 -23.42 -13.50
C ASN A 6 1.83 -22.99 -12.55
N ILE A 7 2.79 -22.18 -13.04
CA ILE A 7 3.82 -21.59 -12.19
C ILE A 7 3.16 -20.60 -11.22
N LEU A 8 2.32 -19.70 -11.69
CA LEU A 8 1.62 -18.73 -10.85
C LEU A 8 0.72 -19.42 -9.80
N LYS A 9 -0.08 -20.43 -10.19
CA LYS A 9 -0.89 -21.20 -9.23
C LYS A 9 -0.05 -21.88 -8.17
N LYS A 10 1.05 -22.52 -8.56
CA LYS A 10 1.94 -23.23 -7.63
C LYS A 10 2.69 -22.28 -6.70
N THR A 11 3.01 -21.08 -7.16
CA THR A 11 3.82 -20.09 -6.42
C THR A 11 2.94 -19.24 -5.47
N VAL A 12 1.79 -18.79 -5.95
CA VAL A 12 0.88 -17.89 -5.18
C VAL A 12 0.09 -18.68 -4.12
N PHE A 13 -0.30 -19.93 -4.41
CA PHE A 13 -1.08 -20.76 -3.48
C PHE A 13 -0.25 -21.82 -2.75
N SER A 14 1.08 -21.84 -2.94
CA SER A 14 1.95 -22.68 -2.11
C SER A 14 2.11 -22.02 -0.74
N LYS A 15 2.19 -22.87 0.31
CA LYS A 15 2.55 -22.41 1.67
C LYS A 15 4.00 -21.91 1.77
N GLU A 16 4.63 -21.57 0.66
CA GLU A 16 6.01 -21.10 0.63
C GLU A 16 6.09 -19.60 0.92
N PRO A 17 7.09 -19.12 1.65
CA PRO A 17 7.26 -17.71 1.98
C PRO A 17 7.26 -16.77 0.78
N PHE A 18 7.76 -17.21 -0.38
CA PHE A 18 7.77 -16.43 -1.62
C PHE A 18 6.35 -16.09 -2.13
N GLY A 19 5.42 -17.04 -2.04
CA GLY A 19 4.02 -16.80 -2.44
C GLY A 19 3.37 -15.69 -1.60
N LEU A 20 3.66 -15.66 -0.30
CA LEU A 20 3.19 -14.61 0.59
C LEU A 20 3.78 -13.25 0.23
N LEU A 21 5.08 -13.17 -0.06
CA LEU A 21 5.72 -11.92 -0.49
C LEU A 21 5.09 -11.36 -1.78
N ILE A 22 4.75 -12.22 -2.74
CA ILE A 22 4.03 -11.82 -3.96
C ILE A 22 2.63 -11.28 -3.62
N LEU A 23 1.87 -11.95 -2.74
CA LEU A 23 0.55 -11.49 -2.32
C LEU A 23 0.61 -10.12 -1.64
N LEU A 24 1.55 -9.92 -0.74
CA LEU A 24 1.78 -8.65 -0.07
C LEU A 24 2.19 -7.55 -1.06
N ALA A 25 3.04 -7.89 -2.04
CA ALA A 25 3.44 -6.96 -3.09
C ALA A 25 2.28 -6.56 -4.01
N ILE A 26 1.28 -7.42 -4.21
CA ILE A 26 0.07 -7.09 -4.95
C ILE A 26 -0.91 -6.25 -4.11
N ALA A 27 -1.07 -6.59 -2.83
CA ALA A 27 -2.04 -5.97 -1.95
C ALA A 27 -1.71 -4.51 -1.65
N MET A 28 -0.47 -4.21 -1.26
CA MET A 28 -0.07 -2.86 -0.84
C MET A 28 -0.37 -1.77 -1.89
N PRO A 29 -0.04 -1.94 -3.19
CA PRO A 29 -0.32 -0.91 -4.19
C PRO A 29 -1.81 -0.64 -4.40
N ILE A 30 -2.70 -1.59 -4.09
CA ILE A 30 -4.15 -1.39 -4.25
C ILE A 30 -4.60 -0.18 -3.42
N ALA A 31 -4.24 -0.13 -2.15
CA ALA A 31 -4.55 1.01 -1.29
C ALA A 31 -3.65 2.21 -1.57
N PHE A 32 -2.33 2.00 -1.56
CA PHE A 32 -1.36 3.10 -1.63
C PHE A 32 -1.41 3.86 -2.97
N SER A 33 -1.44 3.16 -4.11
CA SER A 33 -1.50 3.81 -5.42
C SER A 33 -2.83 4.53 -5.64
N THR A 34 -3.94 3.98 -5.12
CA THR A 34 -5.24 4.67 -5.14
C THR A 34 -5.17 5.97 -4.35
N TRP A 35 -4.63 5.92 -3.14
CA TRP A 35 -4.49 7.10 -2.30
C TRP A 35 -3.62 8.17 -2.95
N VAL A 36 -2.44 7.80 -3.47
CA VAL A 36 -1.52 8.73 -4.16
C VAL A 36 -2.16 9.36 -5.39
N ALA A 37 -2.87 8.56 -6.20
CA ALA A 37 -3.48 9.05 -7.44
C ALA A 37 -4.61 10.05 -7.19
N LEU A 38 -5.38 9.87 -6.13
CA LEU A 38 -6.61 10.62 -5.92
C LEU A 38 -6.50 11.72 -4.87
N LEU A 39 -5.53 11.67 -3.95
CA LEU A 39 -5.49 12.59 -2.83
C LEU A 39 -5.50 14.06 -3.25
N ASN A 40 -4.62 14.44 -4.17
CA ASN A 40 -4.53 15.84 -4.57
C ASN A 40 -5.82 16.35 -5.24
N ASN A 41 -6.43 15.53 -6.08
CA ASN A 41 -7.71 15.88 -6.69
C ASN A 41 -8.81 15.97 -5.62
N PHE A 42 -8.87 14.98 -4.72
CA PHE A 42 -9.85 14.98 -3.63
C PHE A 42 -9.76 16.22 -2.74
N VAL A 43 -8.57 16.63 -2.32
CA VAL A 43 -8.41 17.78 -1.42
C VAL A 43 -8.67 19.11 -2.14
N ILE A 44 -8.45 19.19 -3.45
CA ILE A 44 -8.79 20.37 -4.25
C ILE A 44 -10.31 20.42 -4.49
N ASP A 45 -10.89 19.34 -4.98
CA ASP A 45 -12.29 19.33 -5.47
C ASP A 45 -13.30 19.34 -4.31
N VAL A 46 -13.01 18.60 -3.21
CA VAL A 46 -13.96 18.41 -2.10
C VAL A 46 -13.64 19.33 -0.92
N SER A 47 -12.35 19.46 -0.58
CA SER A 47 -11.93 20.22 0.61
C SER A 47 -11.53 21.65 0.30
N SER A 48 -11.39 22.02 -0.98
CA SER A 48 -10.98 23.36 -1.45
C SER A 48 -9.63 23.81 -0.85
N PHE A 49 -8.68 22.86 -0.69
CA PHE A 49 -7.38 23.15 -0.11
C PHE A 49 -6.52 24.01 -1.02
N SER A 50 -5.81 24.93 -0.39
CA SER A 50 -4.72 25.69 -1.00
C SER A 50 -3.44 24.87 -1.10
N GLY A 51 -2.45 25.37 -1.86
CA GLY A 51 -1.13 24.75 -1.91
C GLY A 51 -0.43 24.63 -0.56
N VAL A 52 -0.74 25.51 0.40
CA VAL A 52 -0.15 25.48 1.75
C VAL A 52 -0.64 24.26 2.52
N GLU A 53 -1.95 23.98 2.48
CA GLU A 53 -2.56 22.82 3.17
C GLU A 53 -2.10 21.51 2.54
N ILE A 54 -2.01 21.46 1.20
CA ILE A 54 -1.45 20.31 0.49
C ILE A 54 0.01 20.09 0.89
N GLY A 55 0.81 21.16 1.00
CA GLY A 55 2.19 21.09 1.49
C GLY A 55 2.29 20.48 2.89
N TRP A 56 1.40 20.87 3.80
CA TRP A 56 1.32 20.27 5.13
C TRP A 56 0.98 18.79 5.10
N LEU A 57 -0.01 18.37 4.29
CA LEU A 57 -0.34 16.94 4.13
C LEU A 57 0.87 16.12 3.64
N GLN A 58 1.56 16.62 2.63
CA GLN A 58 2.75 15.94 2.11
C GLN A 58 3.89 15.88 3.14
N SER A 59 4.09 16.95 3.92
CA SER A 59 5.10 16.97 4.99
C SER A 59 4.78 15.96 6.10
N VAL A 60 3.54 15.90 6.55
CA VAL A 60 3.07 14.95 7.56
C VAL A 60 3.22 13.51 7.08
N ARG A 61 2.98 13.25 5.80
CA ARG A 61 3.17 11.93 5.20
C ARG A 61 4.60 11.40 5.35
N GLU A 62 5.60 12.26 5.32
CA GLU A 62 7.00 11.83 5.39
C GLU A 62 7.49 11.60 6.84
N ILE A 63 6.78 12.11 7.86
CA ILE A 63 7.19 11.94 9.27
C ILE A 63 7.38 10.47 9.66
N PRO A 64 6.44 9.54 9.38
CA PRO A 64 6.64 8.12 9.71
C PRO A 64 7.82 7.47 8.97
N GLY A 65 8.22 7.99 7.81
CA GLY A 65 9.42 7.55 7.10
C GLY A 65 10.68 7.79 7.92
N PHE A 66 10.82 8.98 8.53
CA PHE A 66 11.93 9.24 9.47
C PHE A 66 11.85 8.39 10.72
N LEU A 67 10.64 8.10 11.20
CA LEU A 67 10.40 7.26 12.38
C LEU A 67 10.45 5.77 12.09
N ALA A 68 10.72 5.34 10.85
CA ALA A 68 10.85 3.92 10.51
C ALA A 68 11.94 3.20 11.31
N VAL A 69 12.95 3.93 11.79
CA VAL A 69 13.94 3.39 12.74
C VAL A 69 13.29 2.83 14.01
N CYS A 70 12.15 3.38 14.42
CA CYS A 70 11.41 2.90 15.59
C CYS A 70 10.80 1.50 15.40
N VAL A 71 10.73 1.00 14.18
CA VAL A 71 10.29 -0.39 13.89
C VAL A 71 11.14 -1.40 14.67
N ILE A 72 12.43 -1.13 14.85
CA ILE A 72 13.33 -2.00 15.63
C ILE A 72 12.79 -2.24 17.05
N PHE A 73 12.26 -1.20 17.71
CA PHE A 73 11.70 -1.34 19.06
C PHE A 73 10.39 -2.14 19.06
N ILE A 74 9.57 -2.01 18.02
CA ILE A 74 8.34 -2.78 17.89
C ILE A 74 8.63 -4.27 17.69
N LEU A 75 9.68 -4.59 16.94
CA LEU A 75 10.11 -5.96 16.68
C LEU A 75 10.60 -6.71 17.91
N PHE A 76 10.89 -6.05 19.05
CA PHE A 76 11.11 -6.73 20.33
C PHE A 76 9.84 -7.40 20.86
N PHE A 77 8.65 -6.94 20.46
CA PHE A 77 7.37 -7.40 21.00
C PHE A 77 6.57 -8.24 19.99
N ILE A 78 6.71 -7.97 18.70
CA ILE A 78 5.95 -8.67 17.66
C ILE A 78 6.86 -9.09 16.51
N SER A 79 6.50 -10.20 15.85
CA SER A 79 7.26 -10.68 14.69
C SER A 79 7.07 -9.78 13.49
N GLU A 80 8.07 -9.71 12.59
CA GLU A 80 8.05 -8.93 11.36
C GLU A 80 6.82 -9.24 10.48
N GLN A 81 6.49 -10.54 10.35
CA GLN A 81 5.32 -10.95 9.58
C GLN A 81 4.01 -10.38 10.16
N ARG A 82 3.85 -10.39 11.50
CA ARG A 82 2.67 -9.78 12.14
C ARG A 82 2.64 -8.28 11.95
N LEU A 83 3.82 -7.64 12.09
CA LEU A 83 3.92 -6.20 11.85
C LEU A 83 3.58 -5.84 10.40
N ALA A 84 4.01 -6.64 9.41
CA ALA A 84 3.64 -6.46 8.01
C ALA A 84 2.11 -6.47 7.82
N TYR A 85 1.42 -7.44 8.42
CA TYR A 85 -0.06 -7.51 8.33
C TYR A 85 -0.75 -6.35 9.03
N ILE A 86 -0.30 -5.98 10.23
CA ILE A 86 -0.87 -4.86 10.98
C ILE A 86 -0.67 -3.55 10.20
N SER A 87 0.52 -3.34 9.67
CA SER A 87 0.86 -2.14 8.90
C SER A 87 0.04 -2.05 7.61
N LEU A 88 -0.13 -3.17 6.91
CA LEU A 88 -0.96 -3.22 5.71
C LEU A 88 -2.44 -2.97 6.04
N ALA A 89 -2.94 -3.54 7.13
CA ALA A 89 -4.30 -3.29 7.59
C ALA A 89 -4.53 -1.83 8.01
N LEU A 90 -3.54 -1.18 8.65
CA LEU A 90 -3.60 0.24 8.97
C LEU A 90 -3.65 1.10 7.71
N LEU A 91 -2.81 0.81 6.72
CA LEU A 91 -2.84 1.47 5.41
C LEU A 91 -4.21 1.32 4.74
N ALA A 92 -4.69 0.09 4.64
CA ALA A 92 -5.97 -0.25 4.02
C ALA A 92 -7.15 0.49 4.69
N LEU A 93 -7.21 0.45 6.02
CA LEU A 93 -8.26 1.10 6.79
C LEU A 93 -8.22 2.63 6.64
N ALA A 94 -7.02 3.23 6.77
CA ALA A 94 -6.87 4.67 6.63
C ALA A 94 -7.28 5.15 5.23
N VAL A 95 -6.91 4.41 4.18
CA VAL A 95 -7.31 4.71 2.80
C VAL A 95 -8.82 4.57 2.64
N ALA A 96 -9.42 3.48 3.15
CA ALA A 96 -10.86 3.25 3.04
C ALA A 96 -11.70 4.40 3.62
N VAL A 97 -11.23 5.00 4.71
CA VAL A 97 -11.98 6.06 5.43
C VAL A 97 -11.56 7.48 5.04
N THR A 98 -10.55 7.67 4.19
CA THR A 98 -10.01 9.00 3.85
C THR A 98 -11.11 9.99 3.43
N ALA A 99 -12.03 9.57 2.56
CA ALA A 99 -13.09 10.45 2.07
C ALA A 99 -14.21 10.76 3.09
N LEU A 100 -14.23 10.09 4.26
CA LEU A 100 -15.17 10.40 5.35
C LEU A 100 -14.74 11.61 6.16
N PHE A 101 -13.48 12.02 6.05
CA PHE A 101 -12.89 13.09 6.86
C PHE A 101 -12.27 14.17 5.96
N PRO A 102 -13.06 14.92 5.17
CA PRO A 102 -12.56 15.87 4.18
C PRO A 102 -11.94 17.13 4.80
N GLU A 103 -12.14 17.38 6.07
CA GLU A 103 -11.57 18.54 6.76
C GLU A 103 -10.06 18.36 7.03
N PHE A 104 -9.35 19.47 7.15
CA PHE A 104 -7.89 19.49 7.29
C PHE A 104 -7.35 18.58 8.40
N LYS A 105 -7.96 18.64 9.60
CA LYS A 105 -7.55 17.80 10.74
C LYS A 105 -7.76 16.31 10.47
N GLY A 106 -8.90 15.96 9.89
CA GLY A 106 -9.23 14.58 9.54
C GLY A 106 -8.25 14.02 8.50
N LEU A 107 -7.95 14.80 7.46
CA LEU A 107 -6.98 14.42 6.43
C LEU A 107 -5.56 14.30 6.96
N ILE A 108 -5.13 15.16 7.88
CA ILE A 108 -3.84 15.02 8.58
C ILE A 108 -3.77 13.69 9.34
N ILE A 109 -4.83 13.33 10.07
CA ILE A 109 -4.86 12.08 10.84
C ILE A 109 -4.88 10.85 9.93
N THR A 110 -5.73 10.83 8.92
CA THR A 110 -5.80 9.69 7.98
C THR A 110 -4.51 9.55 7.18
N THR A 111 -3.90 10.67 6.77
CA THR A 111 -2.58 10.68 6.12
C THR A 111 -1.49 10.13 7.03
N LEU A 112 -1.45 10.54 8.28
CA LEU A 112 -0.46 10.04 9.24
C LEU A 112 -0.60 8.54 9.47
N ILE A 113 -1.84 8.04 9.66
CA ILE A 113 -2.10 6.62 9.88
C ILE A 113 -1.75 5.79 8.63
N SER A 114 -2.15 6.24 7.44
CA SER A 114 -1.80 5.56 6.18
C SER A 114 -0.30 5.53 5.96
N SER A 115 0.40 6.61 6.29
CA SER A 115 1.84 6.71 6.16
C SER A 115 2.59 5.82 7.16
N ILE A 116 2.14 5.72 8.41
CA ILE A 116 2.67 4.73 9.37
C ILE A 116 2.52 3.32 8.79
N GLY A 117 1.32 2.99 8.30
CA GLY A 117 1.07 1.70 7.67
C GLY A 117 2.02 1.43 6.50
N PHE A 118 2.18 2.38 5.61
CA PHE A 118 3.05 2.26 4.44
C PHE A 118 4.53 2.08 4.81
N HIS A 119 5.11 3.01 5.58
CA HIS A 119 6.54 2.99 5.88
C HIS A 119 6.96 1.81 6.75
N TYR A 120 6.11 1.43 7.71
CA TYR A 120 6.40 0.28 8.56
C TYR A 120 6.27 -1.03 7.79
N TYR A 121 5.26 -1.13 6.91
CA TYR A 121 5.15 -2.26 5.98
C TYR A 121 6.39 -2.37 5.08
N GLU A 122 6.80 -1.29 4.42
CA GLU A 122 7.98 -1.29 3.54
C GLU A 122 9.24 -1.75 4.28
N THR A 123 9.47 -1.25 5.50
CA THR A 123 10.63 -1.62 6.31
C THR A 123 10.66 -3.11 6.62
N VAL A 124 9.55 -3.67 7.11
CA VAL A 124 9.53 -5.10 7.47
C VAL A 124 9.42 -6.01 6.26
N ASN A 125 8.80 -5.58 5.16
CA ASN A 125 8.72 -6.34 3.92
C ASN A 125 10.11 -6.55 3.30
N GLN A 126 10.97 -5.53 3.32
CA GLN A 126 12.37 -5.67 2.89
C GLN A 126 13.14 -6.66 3.78
N SER A 127 12.95 -6.60 5.09
CA SER A 127 13.56 -7.54 6.01
C SER A 127 13.08 -8.99 5.77
N LEU A 128 11.78 -9.21 5.58
CA LEU A 128 11.21 -10.52 5.25
C LEU A 128 11.77 -11.08 3.94
N GLN A 129 11.95 -10.22 2.91
CA GLN A 129 12.58 -10.65 1.66
C GLN A 129 14.01 -11.16 1.88
N LEU A 130 14.80 -10.43 2.69
CA LEU A 130 16.18 -10.83 2.99
C LEU A 130 16.27 -12.12 3.80
N GLN A 131 15.30 -12.38 4.67
CA GLN A 131 15.27 -13.58 5.53
C GLN A 131 14.73 -14.82 4.79
N TRP A 132 13.72 -14.65 3.94
CA TRP A 132 12.97 -15.76 3.38
C TRP A 132 13.46 -16.21 2.01
N LEU A 133 14.15 -15.33 1.27
CA LEU A 133 14.63 -15.66 -0.06
C LEU A 133 16.01 -16.33 0.02
N LYS A 134 16.20 -17.41 -0.72
CA LYS A 134 17.49 -18.08 -0.88
C LYS A 134 18.45 -17.17 -1.63
N LYS A 135 19.70 -17.04 -1.16
CA LYS A 135 20.72 -16.15 -1.74
C LYS A 135 20.91 -16.35 -3.25
N GLU A 136 20.88 -17.61 -3.69
CA GLU A 136 21.12 -18.00 -5.09
C GLU A 136 20.01 -17.50 -6.03
N THR A 137 18.77 -17.42 -5.53
CA THR A 137 17.58 -17.04 -6.32
C THR A 137 17.02 -15.67 -5.95
N ALA A 138 17.55 -15.03 -4.90
CA ALA A 138 17.03 -13.77 -4.38
C ALA A 138 16.92 -12.67 -5.46
N PRO A 139 17.90 -12.44 -6.34
CA PRO A 139 17.77 -11.39 -7.35
C PRO A 139 16.57 -11.61 -8.29
N SER A 140 16.37 -12.85 -8.74
CA SER A 140 15.23 -13.22 -9.60
C SER A 140 13.89 -13.12 -8.83
N SER A 141 13.87 -13.59 -7.58
CA SER A 141 12.67 -13.55 -6.73
C SER A 141 12.24 -12.12 -6.41
N ILE A 142 13.19 -11.25 -6.07
CA ILE A 142 12.94 -9.82 -5.86
C ILE A 142 12.41 -9.17 -7.15
N GLY A 143 13.00 -9.51 -8.30
CA GLY A 143 12.50 -9.04 -9.59
C GLY A 143 11.02 -9.39 -9.82
N TRP A 144 10.59 -10.61 -9.48
CA TRP A 144 9.18 -11.00 -9.55
C TRP A 144 8.28 -10.27 -8.56
N ILE A 145 8.75 -10.04 -7.33
CA ILE A 145 8.03 -9.26 -6.32
C ILE A 145 7.81 -7.82 -6.81
N VAL A 146 8.85 -7.18 -7.32
CA VAL A 146 8.77 -5.82 -7.89
C VAL A 146 7.83 -5.78 -9.09
N ALA A 147 7.93 -6.76 -9.99
CA ALA A 147 7.06 -6.86 -11.16
C ALA A 147 5.59 -7.04 -10.76
N ALA A 148 5.30 -7.86 -9.73
CA ALA A 148 3.95 -8.05 -9.20
C ALA A 148 3.38 -6.76 -8.61
N GLY A 149 4.17 -6.04 -7.81
CA GLY A 149 3.76 -4.76 -7.23
C GLY A 149 3.52 -3.68 -8.29
N SER A 150 4.44 -3.53 -9.24
CA SER A 150 4.29 -2.56 -10.34
C SER A 150 3.12 -2.92 -11.25
N GLY A 151 2.91 -4.20 -11.52
CA GLY A 151 1.75 -4.70 -12.28
C GLY A 151 0.44 -4.39 -11.54
N SER A 152 0.39 -4.62 -10.22
CA SER A 152 -0.76 -4.28 -9.40
C SER A 152 -1.07 -2.77 -9.48
N ALA A 153 -0.08 -1.91 -9.27
CA ALA A 153 -0.24 -0.46 -9.39
C ALA A 153 -0.77 -0.03 -10.76
N PHE A 154 -0.24 -0.62 -11.83
CA PHE A 154 -0.70 -0.35 -13.20
C PHE A 154 -2.19 -0.70 -13.37
N PHE A 155 -2.63 -1.87 -12.90
CA PHE A 155 -4.04 -2.25 -12.97
C PHE A 155 -4.93 -1.38 -12.08
N VAL A 156 -4.43 -0.92 -10.93
CA VAL A 156 -5.13 0.04 -10.07
C VAL A 156 -5.41 1.35 -10.82
N TYR A 157 -4.42 1.91 -11.51
CA TYR A 157 -4.62 3.14 -12.28
C TYR A 157 -5.64 2.95 -13.41
N ILE A 158 -5.62 1.81 -14.10
CA ILE A 158 -6.64 1.48 -15.11
C ILE A 158 -8.02 1.37 -14.45
N ALA A 159 -8.12 0.69 -13.31
CA ALA A 159 -9.37 0.54 -12.58
C ALA A 159 -9.93 1.91 -12.14
N ILE A 160 -9.09 2.81 -11.62
CA ILE A 160 -9.50 4.17 -11.25
C ILE A 160 -10.08 4.92 -12.47
N ILE A 161 -9.40 4.86 -13.62
CA ILE A 161 -9.88 5.49 -14.85
C ILE A 161 -11.27 4.95 -15.24
N ILE A 162 -11.45 3.63 -15.21
CA ILE A 162 -12.73 3.01 -15.55
C ILE A 162 -13.82 3.38 -14.55
N LEU A 163 -13.55 3.30 -13.25
CA LEU A 163 -14.50 3.63 -12.19
C LEU A 163 -14.90 5.12 -12.25
N TRP A 164 -13.95 5.99 -12.52
CA TRP A 164 -14.18 7.42 -12.57
C TRP A 164 -14.91 7.86 -13.84
N LEU A 165 -14.37 7.54 -15.03
CA LEU A 165 -14.86 8.05 -16.29
C LEU A 165 -16.11 7.32 -16.80
N ASN A 166 -16.21 6.01 -16.61
CA ASN A 166 -17.28 5.20 -17.19
C ASN A 166 -18.40 4.90 -16.18
N LEU A 167 -18.10 4.76 -14.90
CA LEU A 167 -19.06 4.39 -13.88
C LEU A 167 -19.42 5.54 -12.93
N ASN A 168 -18.79 6.71 -13.07
CA ASN A 168 -19.02 7.91 -12.25
C ASN A 168 -18.95 7.65 -10.74
N PHE A 169 -18.04 6.78 -10.29
CA PHE A 169 -17.86 6.52 -8.87
C PHE A 169 -17.29 7.75 -8.18
N SER A 170 -17.83 8.06 -6.98
CA SER A 170 -17.29 9.12 -6.14
C SER A 170 -15.97 8.70 -5.48
N TYR A 171 -15.19 9.68 -5.03
CA TYR A 171 -13.96 9.44 -4.23
C TYR A 171 -14.18 8.45 -3.09
N PHE A 172 -15.31 8.58 -2.37
CA PHE A 172 -15.65 7.69 -1.26
C PHE A 172 -15.67 6.21 -1.68
N PHE A 173 -16.38 5.88 -2.74
CA PHE A 173 -16.46 4.48 -3.19
C PHE A 173 -15.14 3.94 -3.69
N ILE A 174 -14.33 4.76 -4.39
CA ILE A 174 -13.02 4.31 -4.90
C ILE A 174 -12.06 4.04 -3.73
N TYR A 175 -11.96 4.94 -2.75
CA TYR A 175 -11.14 4.73 -1.55
C TYR A 175 -11.61 3.53 -0.73
N LEU A 176 -12.93 3.38 -0.54
CA LEU A 176 -13.51 2.27 0.21
C LEU A 176 -13.16 0.92 -0.46
N ILE A 177 -13.38 0.79 -1.77
CA ILE A 177 -13.06 -0.41 -2.53
C ILE A 177 -11.57 -0.73 -2.45
N ALA A 178 -10.71 0.28 -2.63
CA ALA A 178 -9.27 0.09 -2.57
C ALA A 178 -8.80 -0.42 -1.20
N GLY A 179 -9.33 0.15 -0.11
CA GLY A 179 -9.01 -0.32 1.24
C GLY A 179 -9.56 -1.72 1.53
N LEU A 180 -10.74 -2.08 1.03
CA LEU A 180 -11.31 -3.42 1.22
C LEU A 180 -10.60 -4.51 0.42
N LEU A 181 -9.99 -4.16 -0.72
CA LEU A 181 -9.27 -5.10 -1.58
C LEU A 181 -7.79 -5.25 -1.21
N CYS A 182 -7.23 -4.36 -0.40
CA CYS A 182 -5.87 -4.42 0.10
C CYS A 182 -5.74 -5.44 1.24
#